data_56c4709f6e32819c6b6d28de2e72bbc7
#
_entry.id   56c4709f6e32819c6b6d28de2e72bbc7
#
_cell.length_a   1.000
_cell.length_b   1.000
_cell.length_c   1.000
_cell.angle_alpha   90.00
_cell.angle_beta   90.00
_cell.angle_gamma   90.00
#
_symmetry.space_group_name_H-M   'P 1'
#
loop_
_entity.id
_entity.type
_entity.pdbx_description
1 polymer ?
#
loop_
_entity_poly.entity_id
_entity_poly.type
_entity_poly.pdbx_seq_one_letter_code
_entity_poly.pdbx_strand_id
1 'polypeptide(L)'
;MIESLYLGPEYDLSHIEGDTVCSMDVAKLLEQQKIVAIFQGRSEAGPRALGNRSILYDPRDPYGKDRLNMVKNREPFRPFACSVLLHHAHNWFDMGGLTESPFMMYAVDAHPHAYDKIPAVLHVDKTCRVQTVSIQDNKNYFTLIDSFYQLTKTPLLFNTSFNMSGEPLVETPEDAIDTFESSAIDYLYFPEVQKLRGK
;
A
#
# COMPACT_ATOMS: atom_id res chain seq x y z
N MET A 1 -8.82 -3.83 24.11
CA MET A 1 -8.37 -2.94 23.02
C MET A 1 -7.52 -3.78 22.08
N ILE A 2 -7.76 -3.78 20.78
CA ILE A 2 -6.90 -4.53 19.82
C ILE A 2 -5.66 -3.68 19.62
N GLU A 3 -4.52 -4.13 20.13
CA GLU A 3 -3.26 -3.38 20.05
C GLU A 3 -2.59 -3.50 18.67
N SER A 4 -2.85 -4.58 17.93
CA SER A 4 -2.30 -4.81 16.59
C SER A 4 -3.18 -5.78 15.81
N LEU A 5 -3.21 -5.64 14.49
CA LEU A 5 -3.80 -6.62 13.57
C LEU A 5 -2.75 -7.48 12.84
N TYR A 6 -1.47 -7.32 13.13
CA TYR A 6 -0.39 -8.12 12.54
C TYR A 6 -0.22 -9.42 13.34
N LEU A 7 -1.05 -10.41 13.06
CA LEU A 7 -1.20 -11.63 13.86
C LEU A 7 -0.68 -12.91 13.17
N GLY A 8 -0.33 -12.84 11.89
CA GLY A 8 0.23 -13.97 11.14
C GLY A 8 1.59 -14.44 11.69
N PRO A 9 2.14 -15.53 11.18
CA PRO A 9 3.47 -16.01 11.56
C PRO A 9 4.58 -15.07 11.13
N GLU A 10 5.75 -15.22 11.74
CA GLU A 10 7.00 -14.60 11.30
C GLU A 10 7.76 -15.56 10.39
N TYR A 11 8.46 -15.01 9.40
CA TYR A 11 9.24 -15.78 8.44
C TYR A 11 10.69 -15.33 8.43
N ASP A 12 11.60 -16.29 8.25
CA ASP A 12 12.99 -15.98 7.96
C ASP A 12 13.12 -15.56 6.49
N LEU A 13 13.51 -14.31 6.30
CA LEU A 13 13.71 -13.72 4.96
C LEU A 13 15.18 -13.69 4.54
N SER A 14 16.11 -14.29 5.31
CA SER A 14 17.55 -14.25 5.04
C SER A 14 17.95 -14.89 3.72
N HIS A 15 17.11 -15.81 3.21
CA HIS A 15 17.31 -16.52 1.95
C HIS A 15 16.79 -15.77 0.71
N ILE A 16 16.10 -14.63 0.92
CA ILE A 16 15.52 -13.88 -0.20
C ILE A 16 16.60 -13.24 -1.06
N GLU A 17 16.62 -13.58 -2.33
CA GLU A 17 17.50 -13.00 -3.32
C GLU A 17 16.85 -11.79 -4.01
N GLY A 18 17.69 -10.86 -4.47
CA GLY A 18 17.27 -9.65 -5.16
C GLY A 18 18.28 -8.51 -4.99
N ASP A 19 18.03 -7.41 -5.68
CA ASP A 19 18.84 -6.20 -5.58
C ASP A 19 18.74 -5.60 -4.17
N THR A 20 19.85 -5.11 -3.64
CA THR A 20 19.84 -4.39 -2.36
C THR A 20 19.41 -2.94 -2.59
N VAL A 21 18.30 -2.54 -1.97
CA VAL A 21 17.67 -1.22 -2.16
C VAL A 21 17.26 -0.63 -0.82
N CYS A 22 17.15 0.70 -0.80
CA CYS A 22 16.52 1.41 0.32
C CYS A 22 15.08 1.86 -0.04
N SER A 23 14.33 2.35 0.94
CA SER A 23 12.96 2.84 0.72
C SER A 23 12.88 3.98 -0.29
N MET A 24 13.92 4.80 -0.41
CA MET A 24 13.98 5.88 -1.40
C MET A 24 14.05 5.34 -2.84
N ASP A 25 14.77 4.24 -3.07
CA ASP A 25 14.85 3.62 -4.40
C ASP A 25 13.50 3.04 -4.81
N VAL A 26 12.80 2.40 -3.87
CA VAL A 26 11.43 1.89 -4.11
C VAL A 26 10.45 3.04 -4.31
N ALA A 27 10.59 4.15 -3.58
CA ALA A 27 9.76 5.34 -3.78
C ALA A 27 9.91 5.94 -5.17
N LYS A 28 11.13 5.93 -5.77
CA LYS A 28 11.36 6.36 -7.16
C LYS A 28 10.64 5.45 -8.17
N LEU A 29 10.58 4.13 -7.91
CA LEU A 29 9.83 3.20 -8.76
C LEU A 29 8.33 3.50 -8.71
N LEU A 30 7.80 3.75 -7.51
CA LEU A 30 6.40 4.15 -7.35
C LEU A 30 6.12 5.48 -8.06
N GLU A 31 7.01 6.48 -7.94
CA GLU A 31 6.91 7.76 -8.68
C GLU A 31 6.89 7.56 -10.20
N GLN A 32 7.61 6.57 -10.71
CA GLN A 32 7.61 6.16 -12.11
C GLN A 32 6.38 5.30 -12.49
N GLN A 33 5.37 5.25 -11.62
CA GLN A 33 4.15 4.48 -11.84
C GLN A 33 4.42 2.96 -12.00
N LYS A 34 5.42 2.44 -11.30
CA LYS A 34 5.64 1.00 -11.18
C LYS A 34 4.75 0.42 -10.08
N ILE A 35 4.23 -0.77 -10.32
CA ILE A 35 3.43 -1.50 -9.34
C ILE A 35 4.39 -2.28 -8.44
N VAL A 36 4.36 -2.00 -7.16
CA VAL A 36 5.25 -2.63 -6.17
C VAL A 36 4.43 -3.40 -5.16
N ALA A 37 4.64 -4.72 -5.06
CA ALA A 37 4.16 -5.49 -3.93
C ALA A 37 5.15 -5.39 -2.77
N ILE A 38 4.63 -5.35 -1.53
CA ILE A 38 5.44 -5.38 -0.31
C ILE A 38 5.08 -6.60 0.51
N PHE A 39 6.11 -7.31 0.98
CA PHE A 39 6.02 -8.42 1.91
C PHE A 39 6.96 -8.19 3.09
N GLN A 40 6.43 -8.08 4.29
CA GLN A 40 7.19 -7.86 5.52
C GLN A 40 6.42 -8.34 6.75
N GLY A 41 7.13 -8.60 7.85
CA GLY A 41 6.56 -8.91 9.15
C GLY A 41 5.45 -9.95 9.11
N ARG A 42 4.58 -9.89 10.08
CA ARG A 42 3.39 -10.75 10.19
C ARG A 42 2.28 -10.25 9.27
N SER A 43 1.52 -11.19 8.69
CA SER A 43 0.33 -10.83 7.90
C SER A 43 -0.74 -10.17 8.75
N GLU A 44 -1.56 -9.36 8.10
CA GLU A 44 -2.70 -8.69 8.72
C GLU A 44 -3.84 -9.69 8.95
N ALA A 45 -4.41 -9.69 10.16
CA ALA A 45 -5.67 -10.36 10.45
C ALA A 45 -6.83 -9.43 10.12
N GLY A 46 -7.74 -9.88 9.26
CA GLY A 46 -8.91 -9.09 8.87
C GLY A 46 -8.98 -8.80 7.37
N PRO A 47 -9.97 -7.97 6.95
CA PRO A 47 -10.31 -7.82 5.53
C PRO A 47 -9.46 -6.79 4.80
N ARG A 48 -8.42 -6.21 5.42
CA ARG A 48 -7.63 -5.11 4.87
C ARG A 48 -6.15 -5.42 4.91
N ALA A 49 -5.46 -5.08 3.81
CA ALA A 49 -4.01 -5.02 3.79
C ALA A 49 -3.54 -3.66 4.35
N LEU A 50 -2.61 -3.69 5.29
CA LEU A 50 -2.19 -2.54 6.08
C LEU A 50 -0.68 -2.24 5.93
N GLY A 51 -0.08 -2.72 4.83
CA GLY A 51 1.33 -2.46 4.51
C GLY A 51 2.27 -3.64 4.72
N ASN A 52 1.79 -4.81 5.19
CA ASN A 52 2.61 -6.02 5.30
C ASN A 52 2.40 -6.99 4.14
N ARG A 53 1.18 -7.06 3.61
CA ARG A 53 0.80 -7.87 2.44
C ARG A 53 0.03 -6.97 1.47
N SER A 54 0.72 -5.98 0.89
CA SER A 54 0.09 -4.93 0.09
C SER A 54 0.65 -4.85 -1.32
N ILE A 55 -0.19 -4.44 -2.26
CA ILE A 55 0.22 -3.91 -3.56
C ILE A 55 0.09 -2.39 -3.49
N LEU A 56 1.17 -1.70 -3.80
CA LEU A 56 1.32 -0.26 -3.70
C LEU A 56 1.46 0.36 -5.09
N TYR A 57 0.96 1.58 -5.22
CA TYR A 57 1.04 2.32 -6.48
C TYR A 57 1.00 3.83 -6.24
N ASP A 58 1.35 4.61 -7.27
CA ASP A 58 1.24 6.07 -7.26
C ASP A 58 -0.24 6.51 -7.29
N PRO A 59 -0.75 7.19 -6.25
CA PRO A 59 -2.14 7.65 -6.21
C PRO A 59 -2.45 8.79 -7.19
N ARG A 60 -1.43 9.42 -7.77
CA ARG A 60 -1.54 10.59 -8.66
C ARG A 60 -1.92 10.21 -10.09
N ASP A 61 -1.71 8.95 -10.48
CA ASP A 61 -2.07 8.46 -11.81
C ASP A 61 -3.60 8.40 -11.99
N PRO A 62 -4.21 9.18 -12.90
CA PRO A 62 -5.65 9.17 -13.12
C PRO A 62 -6.18 7.82 -13.65
N TYR A 63 -5.30 7.01 -14.25
CA TYR A 63 -5.63 5.67 -14.75
C TYR A 63 -5.23 4.54 -13.77
N GLY A 64 -4.65 4.89 -12.62
CA GLY A 64 -4.13 3.93 -11.65
C GLY A 64 -5.17 2.93 -11.15
N LYS A 65 -6.42 3.38 -10.92
CA LYS A 65 -7.52 2.49 -10.53
C LYS A 65 -7.82 1.42 -11.59
N ASP A 66 -7.91 1.82 -12.85
CA ASP A 66 -8.22 0.89 -13.94
C ASP A 66 -7.06 -0.08 -14.16
N ARG A 67 -5.82 0.43 -14.13
CA ARG A 67 -4.60 -0.37 -14.24
C ARG A 67 -4.52 -1.43 -13.14
N LEU A 68 -4.74 -1.07 -11.89
CA LEU A 68 -4.69 -2.01 -10.77
C LEU A 68 -5.85 -3.01 -10.79
N ASN A 69 -7.06 -2.62 -11.22
CA ASN A 69 -8.16 -3.56 -11.40
C ASN A 69 -7.85 -4.57 -12.51
N MET A 70 -7.20 -4.14 -13.60
CA MET A 70 -6.75 -5.03 -14.67
C MET A 70 -5.70 -6.03 -14.16
N VAL A 71 -4.67 -5.56 -13.43
CA VAL A 71 -3.62 -6.41 -12.85
C VAL A 71 -4.20 -7.43 -11.88
N LYS A 72 -5.18 -7.03 -11.08
CA LYS A 72 -5.87 -7.92 -10.13
C LYS A 72 -6.95 -8.80 -10.78
N ASN A 73 -7.18 -8.66 -12.10
CA ASN A 73 -8.23 -9.37 -12.84
C ASN A 73 -9.60 -9.30 -12.16
N ARG A 74 -10.05 -8.05 -11.87
CA ARG A 74 -11.32 -7.79 -11.19
C ARG A 74 -12.09 -6.65 -11.87
N GLU A 75 -13.33 -6.46 -11.45
CA GLU A 75 -14.25 -5.51 -12.08
C GLU A 75 -13.74 -4.05 -11.93
N PRO A 76 -13.78 -3.23 -13.00
CA PRO A 76 -13.20 -1.88 -13.01
C PRO A 76 -13.89 -0.89 -12.07
N PHE A 77 -15.13 -1.16 -11.64
CA PHE A 77 -15.83 -0.28 -10.71
C PHE A 77 -15.38 -0.41 -9.25
N ARG A 78 -14.62 -1.44 -8.90
CA ARG A 78 -14.17 -1.65 -7.51
C ARG A 78 -13.29 -0.50 -7.04
N PRO A 79 -13.63 0.10 -5.87
CA PRO A 79 -12.82 1.16 -5.29
C PRO A 79 -11.56 0.59 -4.63
N PHE A 80 -10.61 1.49 -4.42
CA PHE A 80 -9.40 1.21 -3.68
C PHE A 80 -9.30 2.09 -2.42
N ALA A 81 -8.19 1.99 -1.74
CA ALA A 81 -7.91 2.68 -0.50
C ALA A 81 -6.52 3.32 -0.56
N CYS A 82 -6.23 4.18 0.37
CA CYS A 82 -4.88 4.72 0.54
C CYS A 82 -4.35 4.51 1.96
N SER A 83 -3.02 4.55 2.05
CA SER A 83 -2.31 4.65 3.32
C SER A 83 -1.60 5.99 3.35
N VAL A 84 -1.92 6.82 4.33
CA VAL A 84 -1.43 8.20 4.48
C VAL A 84 -0.61 8.32 5.76
N LEU A 85 0.45 9.14 5.74
CA LEU A 85 1.17 9.50 6.97
C LEU A 85 0.21 10.17 7.96
N LEU A 86 0.17 9.66 9.19
CA LEU A 86 -0.78 10.12 10.23
C LEU A 86 -0.80 11.64 10.37
N HIS A 87 0.37 12.27 10.45
CA HIS A 87 0.49 13.73 10.65
C HIS A 87 0.09 14.57 9.43
N HIS A 88 -0.19 13.95 8.29
CA HIS A 88 -0.72 14.59 7.09
C HIS A 88 -2.20 14.28 6.82
N ALA A 89 -2.81 13.32 7.53
CA ALA A 89 -4.15 12.83 7.23
C ALA A 89 -5.20 13.95 7.22
N HIS A 90 -5.21 14.79 8.25
CA HIS A 90 -6.15 15.92 8.35
C HIS A 90 -5.95 17.02 7.30
N ASN A 91 -4.78 17.08 6.65
CA ASN A 91 -4.55 18.05 5.58
C ASN A 91 -5.15 17.58 4.23
N TRP A 92 -5.39 16.28 4.09
CA TRP A 92 -5.88 15.68 2.84
C TRP A 92 -7.32 15.20 2.92
N PHE A 93 -7.78 14.87 4.13
CA PHE A 93 -9.08 14.26 4.39
C PHE A 93 -9.78 14.94 5.57
N ASP A 94 -11.11 15.06 5.45
CA ASP A 94 -11.96 15.35 6.61
C ASP A 94 -12.12 14.07 7.43
N MET A 95 -11.32 13.97 8.47
CA MET A 95 -11.30 12.79 9.33
C MET A 95 -12.52 12.65 10.25
N GLY A 96 -13.50 13.59 10.18
CA GLY A 96 -14.77 13.49 10.91
C GLY A 96 -14.61 13.36 12.43
N GLY A 97 -13.55 13.97 13.01
CA GLY A 97 -13.23 13.88 14.44
C GLY A 97 -12.41 12.63 14.83
N LEU A 98 -12.07 11.75 13.88
CA LEU A 98 -11.11 10.66 14.11
C LEU A 98 -9.71 11.26 14.26
N THR A 99 -8.99 10.87 15.30
CA THR A 99 -7.57 11.21 15.49
C THR A 99 -6.66 10.36 14.60
N GLU A 100 -7.09 9.11 14.31
CA GLU A 100 -6.36 8.14 13.49
C GLU A 100 -7.32 7.10 12.89
N SER A 101 -6.87 6.37 11.89
CA SER A 101 -7.58 5.25 11.24
C SER A 101 -6.58 4.14 10.85
N PRO A 102 -5.90 3.49 11.81
CA PRO A 102 -4.80 2.58 11.51
C PRO A 102 -5.26 1.29 10.79
N PHE A 103 -6.55 0.93 10.89
CA PHE A 103 -7.09 -0.32 10.36
C PHE A 103 -7.91 -0.17 9.07
N MET A 104 -7.88 0.99 8.42
CA MET A 104 -8.55 1.23 7.13
C MET A 104 -10.06 0.90 7.18
N MET A 105 -10.74 1.23 8.29
CA MET A 105 -12.15 0.88 8.51
C MET A 105 -13.12 1.98 8.07
N TYR A 106 -12.64 3.21 7.89
CA TYR A 106 -13.48 4.38 7.62
C TYR A 106 -13.22 4.92 6.22
N ALA A 107 -14.31 5.24 5.51
CA ALA A 107 -14.28 6.11 4.34
C ALA A 107 -14.58 7.53 4.79
N VAL A 108 -13.75 8.46 4.38
CA VAL A 108 -13.81 9.88 4.77
C VAL A 108 -13.74 10.75 3.53
N ASP A 109 -14.29 11.95 3.60
CA ASP A 109 -14.27 12.91 2.50
C ASP A 109 -12.85 13.42 2.25
N ALA A 110 -12.42 13.42 1.00
CA ALA A 110 -11.20 14.10 0.63
C ALA A 110 -11.43 15.62 0.52
N HIS A 111 -10.44 16.41 0.91
CA HIS A 111 -10.52 17.85 0.73
C HIS A 111 -10.44 18.23 -0.76
N PRO A 112 -11.11 19.32 -1.22
CA PRO A 112 -11.17 19.67 -2.65
C PRO A 112 -9.82 19.79 -3.35
N HIS A 113 -8.77 20.24 -2.66
CA HIS A 113 -7.43 20.33 -3.24
C HIS A 113 -6.75 18.98 -3.53
N ALA A 114 -7.30 17.89 -2.99
CA ALA A 114 -6.80 16.53 -3.20
C ALA A 114 -7.38 15.88 -4.47
N TYR A 115 -8.52 16.37 -5.00
CA TYR A 115 -9.27 15.69 -6.04
C TYR A 115 -8.45 15.40 -7.30
N ASP A 116 -7.66 16.36 -7.75
CA ASP A 116 -6.82 16.21 -8.94
C ASP A 116 -5.43 15.64 -8.62
N LYS A 117 -5.10 15.53 -7.32
CA LYS A 117 -3.77 15.07 -6.89
C LYS A 117 -3.69 13.58 -6.59
N ILE A 118 -4.82 12.97 -6.21
CA ILE A 118 -4.88 11.56 -5.83
C ILE A 118 -6.07 10.83 -6.46
N PRO A 119 -6.33 11.01 -7.77
CA PRO A 119 -7.54 10.51 -8.43
C PRO A 119 -7.66 8.98 -8.38
N ALA A 120 -6.54 8.23 -8.31
CA ALA A 120 -6.55 6.77 -8.31
C ALA A 120 -7.21 6.15 -7.08
N VAL A 121 -7.25 6.85 -5.95
CA VAL A 121 -7.76 6.33 -4.67
C VAL A 121 -9.10 6.93 -4.28
N LEU A 122 -9.59 7.93 -5.02
CA LEU A 122 -10.88 8.54 -4.76
C LEU A 122 -12.02 7.69 -5.31
N HIS A 123 -13.06 7.57 -4.52
CA HIS A 123 -14.36 7.03 -4.94
C HIS A 123 -15.12 8.06 -5.78
N VAL A 124 -16.20 7.64 -6.42
CA VAL A 124 -17.03 8.52 -7.29
C VAL A 124 -17.64 9.70 -6.52
N ASP A 125 -17.91 9.51 -5.22
CA ASP A 125 -18.45 10.51 -4.30
C ASP A 125 -17.37 11.38 -3.62
N LYS A 126 -16.10 11.27 -4.06
CA LYS A 126 -14.94 11.97 -3.50
C LYS A 126 -14.52 11.52 -2.09
N THR A 127 -15.06 10.43 -1.59
CA THR A 127 -14.53 9.78 -0.39
C THR A 127 -13.30 8.92 -0.71
N CYS A 128 -12.54 8.57 0.31
CA CYS A 128 -11.47 7.59 0.26
C CYS A 128 -11.49 6.74 1.53
N ARG A 129 -11.26 5.45 1.41
CA ARG A 129 -11.02 4.61 2.58
C ARG A 129 -9.56 4.74 3.00
N VAL A 130 -9.34 5.27 4.20
CA VAL A 130 -8.03 5.73 4.65
C VAL A 130 -7.46 4.84 5.75
N GLN A 131 -6.21 4.43 5.56
CA GLN A 131 -5.33 3.97 6.63
C GLN A 131 -4.38 5.10 7.02
N THR A 132 -4.34 5.49 8.29
CA THR A 132 -3.26 6.33 8.81
C THR A 132 -2.08 5.45 9.23
N VAL A 133 -0.86 5.90 8.91
CA VAL A 133 0.38 5.17 9.23
C VAL A 133 1.28 6.07 10.06
N SER A 134 1.62 5.61 11.26
CA SER A 134 2.65 6.22 12.11
C SER A 134 3.91 5.35 12.12
N ILE A 135 5.02 5.93 12.58
CA ILE A 135 6.28 5.19 12.72
C ILE A 135 6.19 4.09 13.79
N GLN A 136 5.28 4.26 14.76
CA GLN A 136 5.02 3.28 15.82
C GLN A 136 4.23 2.08 15.30
N ASP A 137 3.32 2.30 14.35
CA ASP A 137 2.49 1.23 13.79
C ASP A 137 3.30 0.32 12.86
N ASN A 138 4.05 0.93 11.93
CA ASN A 138 4.81 0.20 10.92
C ASN A 138 5.96 1.08 10.41
N LYS A 139 7.14 0.93 11.01
CA LYS A 139 8.31 1.74 10.71
C LYS A 139 8.74 1.67 9.23
N ASN A 140 8.81 0.47 8.66
CA ASN A 140 9.27 0.31 7.28
C ASN A 140 8.28 0.92 6.29
N TYR A 141 6.98 0.69 6.52
CA TYR A 141 5.93 1.23 5.67
C TYR A 141 5.84 2.75 5.79
N PHE A 142 5.93 3.29 7.02
CA PHE A 142 6.06 4.73 7.25
C PHE A 142 7.22 5.31 6.46
N THR A 143 8.41 4.70 6.55
CA THR A 143 9.61 5.19 5.87
C THR A 143 9.45 5.18 4.34
N LEU A 144 8.77 4.18 3.78
CA LEU A 144 8.49 4.14 2.35
C LEU A 144 7.55 5.27 1.92
N ILE A 145 6.44 5.49 2.66
CA ILE A 145 5.49 6.58 2.36
C ILE A 145 6.17 7.94 2.53
N ASP A 146 7.00 8.12 3.56
CA ASP A 146 7.77 9.36 3.78
C ASP A 146 8.76 9.60 2.64
N SER A 147 9.48 8.57 2.18
CA SER A 147 10.37 8.66 1.02
C SER A 147 9.60 9.09 -0.25
N PHE A 148 8.41 8.54 -0.47
CA PHE A 148 7.55 8.95 -1.58
C PHE A 148 7.07 10.40 -1.40
N TYR A 149 6.72 10.81 -0.20
CA TYR A 149 6.35 12.19 0.11
C TYR A 149 7.51 13.18 -0.15
N GLN A 150 8.73 12.83 0.21
CA GLN A 150 9.90 13.67 -0.06
C GLN A 150 10.07 13.96 -1.56
N LEU A 151 9.85 12.96 -2.42
CA LEU A 151 9.94 13.09 -3.87
C LEU A 151 8.75 13.88 -4.46
N THR A 152 7.53 13.55 -4.04
CA THR A 152 6.30 13.90 -4.77
C THR A 152 5.46 14.98 -4.10
N LYS A 153 5.71 15.26 -2.83
CA LYS A 153 4.87 16.08 -1.94
C LYS A 153 3.47 15.51 -1.72
N THR A 154 3.27 14.22 -2.04
CA THR A 154 2.05 13.46 -1.78
C THR A 154 2.31 12.48 -0.64
N PRO A 155 1.75 12.70 0.58
CA PRO A 155 2.11 11.94 1.78
C PRO A 155 1.33 10.63 1.92
N LEU A 156 0.96 10.01 0.80
CA LEU A 156 0.14 8.80 0.79
C LEU A 156 0.45 7.93 -0.44
N LEU A 157 0.18 6.64 -0.30
CA LEU A 157 0.25 5.66 -1.37
C LEU A 157 -1.12 5.00 -1.58
N PHE A 158 -1.41 4.64 -2.81
CA PHE A 158 -2.45 3.68 -3.14
C PHE A 158 -2.11 2.33 -2.48
N ASN A 159 -3.08 1.72 -1.79
CA ASN A 159 -2.89 0.46 -1.09
C ASN A 159 -4.04 -0.51 -1.37
N THR A 160 -3.68 -1.72 -1.78
CA THR A 160 -4.62 -2.84 -1.91
C THR A 160 -3.96 -4.15 -1.47
N SER A 161 -4.76 -5.18 -1.21
CA SER A 161 -4.26 -6.49 -0.75
C SER A 161 -3.36 -7.17 -1.78
N PHE A 162 -2.32 -7.84 -1.30
CA PHE A 162 -1.43 -8.64 -2.12
C PHE A 162 -2.01 -10.04 -2.35
N ASN A 163 -2.85 -10.13 -3.35
CA ASN A 163 -3.46 -11.35 -3.91
C ASN A 163 -4.05 -11.01 -5.27
N MET A 164 -4.33 -12.01 -6.08
CA MET A 164 -5.13 -11.85 -7.30
C MET A 164 -6.61 -12.12 -7.03
N SER A 165 -7.46 -11.93 -8.03
CA SER A 165 -8.90 -12.17 -7.89
C SER A 165 -9.17 -13.66 -7.65
N GLY A 166 -9.94 -13.96 -6.61
CA GLY A 166 -10.28 -15.35 -6.23
C GLY A 166 -9.23 -16.06 -5.39
N GLU A 167 -8.09 -15.42 -5.12
CA GLU A 167 -7.03 -15.96 -4.29
C GLU A 167 -7.09 -15.40 -2.85
N PRO A 168 -6.62 -16.17 -1.85
CA PRO A 168 -6.40 -15.63 -0.52
C PRO A 168 -5.26 -14.59 -0.52
N LEU A 169 -5.12 -13.84 0.56
CA LEU A 169 -3.94 -13.01 0.79
C LEU A 169 -2.70 -13.89 0.85
N VAL A 170 -1.60 -13.46 0.22
CA VAL A 170 -0.32 -14.16 0.35
C VAL A 170 0.08 -14.26 1.81
N GLU A 171 0.48 -15.44 2.26
CA GLU A 171 0.89 -15.65 3.65
C GLU A 171 2.40 -15.84 3.76
N THR A 172 2.97 -16.76 2.99
CA THR A 172 4.39 -17.09 3.01
C THR A 172 5.22 -16.24 2.02
N PRO A 173 6.55 -16.15 2.19
CA PRO A 173 7.42 -15.56 1.17
C PRO A 173 7.30 -16.25 -0.19
N GLU A 174 7.11 -17.56 -0.20
CA GLU A 174 6.93 -18.38 -1.41
C GLU A 174 5.63 -17.99 -2.13
N ASP A 175 4.50 -17.87 -1.41
CA ASP A 175 3.22 -17.39 -1.99
C ASP A 175 3.40 -16.02 -2.62
N ALA A 176 4.16 -15.12 -1.95
CA ALA A 176 4.42 -13.78 -2.45
C ALA A 176 5.24 -13.81 -3.75
N ILE A 177 6.26 -14.66 -3.83
CA ILE A 177 7.09 -14.85 -5.02
C ILE A 177 6.25 -15.42 -6.17
N ASP A 178 5.48 -16.49 -5.91
CA ASP A 178 4.65 -17.14 -6.92
C ASP A 178 3.59 -16.17 -7.47
N THR A 179 2.92 -15.42 -6.59
CA THR A 179 1.94 -14.40 -7.02
C THR A 179 2.62 -13.27 -7.80
N PHE A 180 3.82 -12.83 -7.39
CA PHE A 180 4.58 -11.83 -8.12
C PHE A 180 4.93 -12.35 -9.52
N GLU A 181 5.50 -13.55 -9.65
CA GLU A 181 5.96 -14.13 -10.93
C GLU A 181 4.80 -14.38 -11.90
N SER A 182 3.63 -14.78 -11.40
CA SER A 182 2.44 -15.09 -12.21
C SER A 182 1.60 -13.87 -12.57
N SER A 183 1.81 -12.71 -11.95
CA SER A 183 1.01 -11.49 -12.14
C SER A 183 1.71 -10.44 -13.01
N ALA A 184 1.09 -9.28 -13.22
CA ALA A 184 1.67 -8.11 -13.87
C ALA A 184 2.23 -7.07 -12.88
N ILE A 185 2.59 -7.49 -11.67
CA ILE A 185 3.31 -6.67 -10.70
C ILE A 185 4.75 -6.47 -11.19
N ASP A 186 5.25 -5.22 -11.17
CA ASP A 186 6.59 -4.91 -11.69
C ASP A 186 7.71 -5.32 -10.72
N TYR A 187 7.47 -5.15 -9.40
CA TYR A 187 8.47 -5.39 -8.34
C TYR A 187 7.87 -5.99 -7.08
N LEU A 188 8.67 -6.81 -6.39
CA LEU A 188 8.36 -7.34 -5.06
C LEU A 188 9.45 -6.88 -4.08
N TYR A 189 9.05 -6.15 -3.04
CA TYR A 189 9.93 -5.53 -2.05
C TYR A 189 9.83 -6.21 -0.69
N PHE A 190 10.98 -6.55 -0.11
CA PHE A 190 11.16 -7.11 1.24
C PHE A 190 11.95 -6.12 2.10
N PRO A 191 11.29 -5.17 2.79
CA PRO A 191 11.98 -4.08 3.52
C PRO A 191 12.91 -4.55 4.64
N GLU A 192 12.57 -5.62 5.35
CA GLU A 192 13.34 -6.11 6.50
C GLU A 192 14.76 -6.55 6.10
N VAL A 193 14.90 -7.11 4.91
CA VAL A 193 16.18 -7.55 4.33
C VAL A 193 16.66 -6.63 3.21
N GLN A 194 15.96 -5.53 2.96
CA GLN A 194 16.27 -4.54 1.92
C GLN A 194 16.46 -5.15 0.53
N LYS A 195 15.63 -6.15 0.19
CA LYS A 195 15.69 -6.84 -1.10
C LYS A 195 14.52 -6.48 -2.00
N LEU A 196 14.84 -6.30 -3.28
CA LEU A 196 13.90 -6.02 -4.34
C LEU A 196 14.07 -7.04 -5.48
N ARG A 197 12.97 -7.68 -5.87
CA ARG A 197 12.91 -8.50 -7.08
C ARG A 197 12.16 -7.73 -8.16
N GLY A 198 12.74 -7.61 -9.34
CA GLY A 198 12.12 -7.02 -10.54
C GLY A 198 11.92 -8.06 -11.63
N LYS A 199 11.01 -7.79 -12.56
CA LYS A 199 10.86 -8.54 -13.82
C LYS A 199 11.68 -7.94 -14.93
#